data_0d3e2302d175d998de066df083429994
#
_entry.id   0d3e2302d175d998de066df083429994
#
_cell.length_a   1.000
_cell.length_b   1.000
_cell.length_c   1.000
_cell.angle_alpha   90.00
_cell.angle_beta   90.00
_cell.angle_gamma   90.00
#
_symmetry.space_group_name_H-M   'P 1'
#
loop_
_entity.id
_entity.type
_entity.pdbx_description
1 polymer ?
#
loop_
_entity_poly.entity_id
_entity_poly.type
_entity_poly.pdbx_seq_one_letter_code
_entity_poly.pdbx_strand_id
1 'polypeptide(L)'
;MINTFDWFKKWAGYTPDKIALKDAESGTTLTYRQINNASNSISYYLKDKYQLKKGDRIAIIAENDLTQVLLFGAAQKMGIILVPINYRLAHAEVEYLLGDSECSLVLYSEGSYDVHGLKYEATYEPIAPFIHFIDDESPEYEEQVNEEDPIFILYTSGTTGFPKGTLYTHKMLFWNSINTALSLTISSTTKTLNCMPLFHTGGWNVLLTPVLHHGGTIIMFKKFDAEKILRSIVSEKLDLFMGVPTMLKMIAELPEFESTDISFLNYIIVGGESMPTPLIRKYHNKKVPIRQGYGLTEVGPNLTSLHQREAERKQGSIGKPNFYVQVRIVDDNENNLPPNEPGELWISGPMVTPGYWKNDKATANSKSEGWFKTGDVALMDQEGFLFIVDRKKHMYISGGENVYPVEVERVLLQHEAINEAVVFGIPHEKWGECGAALIVKGKEISSEEIRDYCMKNLAKFKVPTEIHFIDSIPKGDTGKIDRKTLKSTFMKERDMA
;
A
#
# COMPACT_ATOMS: atom_id res chain seq x y z
N MET A 1 8.90 -23.17 -23.78
CA MET A 1 9.03 -21.68 -23.79
C MET A 1 9.82 -21.27 -22.57
N ILE A 2 10.64 -20.23 -22.66
CA ILE A 2 11.40 -19.73 -21.48
C ILE A 2 10.41 -19.01 -20.57
N ASN A 3 10.33 -19.40 -19.29
CA ASN A 3 9.58 -18.64 -18.28
C ASN A 3 10.28 -17.29 -18.05
N THR A 4 9.71 -16.22 -18.59
CA THR A 4 10.27 -14.86 -18.51
C THR A 4 9.98 -14.19 -17.17
N PHE A 5 9.12 -14.78 -16.34
CA PHE A 5 8.70 -14.25 -15.04
C PHE A 5 9.49 -14.83 -13.86
N ASP A 6 10.33 -15.82 -14.10
CA ASP A 6 11.25 -16.35 -13.10
C ASP A 6 12.50 -15.46 -13.00
N TRP A 7 12.39 -14.43 -12.18
CA TRP A 7 13.46 -13.44 -12.02
C TRP A 7 14.66 -14.00 -11.25
N PHE A 8 14.41 -14.87 -10.27
CA PHE A 8 15.50 -15.42 -9.46
C PHE A 8 16.40 -16.35 -10.26
N LYS A 9 15.85 -17.16 -11.18
CA LYS A 9 16.64 -17.94 -12.13
C LYS A 9 17.56 -17.06 -12.98
N LYS A 10 17.02 -15.90 -13.45
CA LYS A 10 17.81 -14.97 -14.26
C LYS A 10 18.96 -14.35 -13.46
N TRP A 11 18.69 -13.83 -12.27
CA TRP A 11 19.71 -13.23 -11.43
C TRP A 11 20.69 -14.24 -10.85
N ALA A 12 20.28 -15.47 -10.55
CA ALA A 12 21.18 -16.58 -10.20
C ALA A 12 22.18 -16.90 -11.32
N GLY A 13 21.78 -16.71 -12.58
CA GLY A 13 22.70 -16.81 -13.72
C GLY A 13 23.62 -15.60 -13.90
N TYR A 14 23.12 -14.37 -13.64
CA TYR A 14 23.88 -13.13 -13.85
C TYR A 14 24.83 -12.79 -12.70
N THR A 15 24.35 -12.85 -11.46
CA THR A 15 25.07 -12.44 -10.25
C THR A 15 24.76 -13.39 -9.10
N PRO A 16 25.14 -14.69 -9.22
CA PRO A 16 24.72 -15.74 -8.29
C PRO A 16 25.02 -15.44 -6.84
N ASP A 17 26.20 -14.90 -6.55
CA ASP A 17 26.71 -14.72 -5.18
C ASP A 17 26.34 -13.34 -4.58
N LYS A 18 25.60 -12.54 -5.33
CA LYS A 18 25.13 -11.25 -4.84
C LYS A 18 24.03 -11.46 -3.80
N ILE A 19 24.15 -10.74 -2.67
CA ILE A 19 23.11 -10.70 -1.63
C ILE A 19 21.87 -10.01 -2.19
N ALA A 20 20.76 -10.74 -2.21
CA ALA A 20 19.45 -10.25 -2.60
C ALA A 20 18.62 -9.85 -1.38
N LEU A 21 18.68 -10.63 -0.32
CA LEU A 21 17.94 -10.43 0.92
C LEU A 21 18.87 -10.47 2.13
N LYS A 22 18.54 -9.66 3.14
CA LYS A 22 19.13 -9.73 4.48
C LYS A 22 18.02 -9.59 5.51
N ASP A 23 17.96 -10.48 6.47
CA ASP A 23 17.11 -10.33 7.65
C ASP A 23 17.76 -9.32 8.62
N ALA A 24 16.99 -8.31 9.01
CA ALA A 24 17.50 -7.21 9.84
C ALA A 24 17.74 -7.63 11.30
N GLU A 25 17.08 -8.69 11.78
CA GLU A 25 17.16 -9.13 13.17
C GLU A 25 18.20 -10.22 13.36
N SER A 26 18.15 -11.28 12.56
CA SER A 26 19.10 -12.39 12.64
C SER A 26 20.43 -12.11 11.92
N GLY A 27 20.44 -11.17 10.98
CA GLY A 27 21.58 -10.92 10.09
C GLY A 27 21.75 -11.97 8.99
N THR A 28 20.84 -12.94 8.88
CA THR A 28 20.85 -13.96 7.82
C THR A 28 20.80 -13.30 6.45
N THR A 29 21.67 -13.71 5.54
CA THR A 29 21.71 -13.20 4.17
C THR A 29 21.45 -14.30 3.18
N LEU A 30 20.70 -13.99 2.11
CA LEU A 30 20.42 -14.88 1.00
C LEU A 30 20.92 -14.26 -0.31
N THR A 31 21.72 -15.03 -1.05
CA THR A 31 22.14 -14.67 -2.41
C THR A 31 21.05 -15.01 -3.42
N TYR A 32 21.13 -14.44 -4.64
CA TYR A 32 20.21 -14.79 -5.71
C TYR A 32 20.26 -16.28 -6.05
N ARG A 33 21.42 -16.92 -6.00
CA ARG A 33 21.57 -18.38 -6.17
C ARG A 33 20.79 -19.15 -5.11
N GLN A 34 20.97 -18.80 -3.83
CA GLN A 34 20.28 -19.46 -2.73
C GLN A 34 18.75 -19.31 -2.83
N ILE A 35 18.26 -18.11 -3.20
CA ILE A 35 16.83 -17.92 -3.39
C ILE A 35 16.31 -18.77 -4.54
N ASN A 36 17.03 -18.83 -5.67
CA ASN A 36 16.63 -19.68 -6.80
C ASN A 36 16.58 -21.16 -6.43
N ASN A 37 17.64 -21.66 -5.78
CA ASN A 37 17.72 -23.06 -5.36
C ASN A 37 16.61 -23.42 -4.36
N ALA A 38 16.43 -22.60 -3.32
CA ALA A 38 15.36 -22.79 -2.36
C ALA A 38 13.97 -22.75 -3.03
N SER A 39 13.75 -21.84 -3.98
CA SER A 39 12.48 -21.79 -4.71
C SER A 39 12.23 -23.02 -5.54
N ASN A 40 13.27 -23.63 -6.16
CA ASN A 40 13.16 -24.91 -6.85
C ASN A 40 12.78 -26.03 -5.88
N SER A 41 13.50 -26.17 -4.77
CA SER A 41 13.26 -27.20 -3.76
C SER A 41 11.88 -27.10 -3.15
N ILE A 42 11.46 -25.86 -2.80
CA ILE A 42 10.09 -25.58 -2.33
C ILE A 42 9.05 -25.99 -3.39
N SER A 43 9.29 -25.71 -4.66
CA SER A 43 8.36 -26.09 -5.72
C SER A 43 8.15 -27.59 -5.79
N TYR A 44 9.22 -28.38 -5.76
CA TYR A 44 9.12 -29.84 -5.68
C TYR A 44 8.44 -30.32 -4.40
N TYR A 45 8.80 -29.75 -3.26
CA TYR A 45 8.21 -30.09 -1.96
C TYR A 45 6.69 -29.83 -1.94
N LEU A 46 6.25 -28.68 -2.43
CA LEU A 46 4.83 -28.32 -2.51
C LEU A 46 4.06 -29.26 -3.45
N LYS A 47 4.66 -29.60 -4.59
CA LYS A 47 4.09 -30.55 -5.55
C LYS A 47 4.00 -31.96 -4.96
N ASP A 48 5.08 -32.46 -4.36
CA ASP A 48 5.15 -33.87 -3.94
C ASP A 48 4.38 -34.12 -2.66
N LYS A 49 4.50 -33.23 -1.65
CA LYS A 49 3.84 -33.42 -0.36
C LYS A 49 2.35 -33.00 -0.37
N TYR A 50 2.04 -31.87 -1.01
CA TYR A 50 0.68 -31.32 -0.96
C TYR A 50 -0.06 -31.46 -2.29
N GLN A 51 0.56 -32.05 -3.31
CA GLN A 51 -0.01 -32.26 -4.66
C GLN A 51 -0.46 -30.94 -5.31
N LEU A 52 0.20 -29.81 -4.94
CA LEU A 52 -0.14 -28.52 -5.50
C LEU A 52 0.31 -28.39 -6.94
N LYS A 53 -0.50 -27.71 -7.71
CA LYS A 53 -0.31 -27.47 -9.15
C LYS A 53 -0.61 -26.00 -9.48
N LYS A 54 -0.29 -25.61 -10.68
CA LYS A 54 -0.61 -24.28 -11.22
C LYS A 54 -2.07 -23.90 -10.96
N GLY A 55 -2.26 -22.68 -10.44
CA GLY A 55 -3.56 -22.11 -10.07
C GLY A 55 -4.04 -22.46 -8.66
N ASP A 56 -3.37 -23.36 -7.93
CA ASP A 56 -3.70 -23.62 -6.54
C ASP A 56 -3.27 -22.46 -5.65
N ARG A 57 -3.99 -22.23 -4.54
CA ARG A 57 -3.82 -21.09 -3.63
C ARG A 57 -3.20 -21.56 -2.33
N ILE A 58 -2.21 -20.78 -1.88
CA ILE A 58 -1.57 -20.92 -0.58
C ILE A 58 -1.84 -19.66 0.22
N ALA A 59 -2.52 -19.79 1.35
CA ALA A 59 -2.66 -18.66 2.29
C ALA A 59 -1.39 -18.52 3.13
N ILE A 60 -1.01 -17.26 3.42
CA ILE A 60 0.12 -16.93 4.29
C ILE A 60 -0.38 -15.99 5.38
N ILE A 61 -0.37 -16.47 6.65
CA ILE A 61 -0.77 -15.73 7.85
C ILE A 61 0.48 -15.52 8.70
N ALA A 62 1.27 -14.51 8.35
CA ALA A 62 2.59 -14.33 8.97
C ALA A 62 3.00 -12.85 9.05
N GLU A 63 3.85 -12.53 10.03
CA GLU A 63 4.68 -11.33 9.99
C GLU A 63 5.68 -11.44 8.83
N ASN A 64 6.35 -10.33 8.47
CA ASN A 64 7.33 -10.40 7.38
C ASN A 64 8.46 -11.39 7.71
N ASP A 65 8.79 -12.23 6.73
CA ASP A 65 9.81 -13.26 6.84
C ASP A 65 10.49 -13.51 5.48
N LEU A 66 11.78 -13.85 5.48
CA LEU A 66 12.51 -14.18 4.24
C LEU A 66 11.86 -15.33 3.47
N THR A 67 11.26 -16.27 4.19
CA THR A 67 10.58 -17.44 3.61
C THR A 67 9.45 -17.06 2.66
N GLN A 68 8.75 -15.95 2.93
CA GLN A 68 7.71 -15.48 2.02
C GLN A 68 8.27 -15.11 0.64
N VAL A 69 9.52 -14.63 0.57
CA VAL A 69 10.18 -14.34 -0.70
C VAL A 69 10.61 -15.63 -1.40
N LEU A 70 11.00 -16.66 -0.65
CA LEU A 70 11.27 -17.99 -1.23
C LEU A 70 9.99 -18.61 -1.83
N LEU A 71 8.86 -18.48 -1.12
CA LEU A 71 7.54 -18.89 -1.62
C LEU A 71 7.10 -18.08 -2.85
N PHE A 72 7.41 -16.79 -2.89
CA PHE A 72 7.18 -15.96 -4.07
C PHE A 72 7.99 -16.48 -5.27
N GLY A 73 9.24 -16.87 -5.07
CA GLY A 73 10.05 -17.52 -6.10
C GLY A 73 9.45 -18.83 -6.56
N ALA A 74 8.95 -19.68 -5.64
CA ALA A 74 8.24 -20.90 -5.99
C ALA A 74 6.94 -20.60 -6.78
N ALA A 75 6.21 -19.54 -6.41
CA ALA A 75 5.02 -19.11 -7.16
C ALA A 75 5.36 -18.67 -8.61
N GLN A 76 6.48 -17.99 -8.80
CA GLN A 76 6.95 -17.63 -10.15
C GLN A 76 7.29 -18.87 -11.00
N LYS A 77 7.74 -19.96 -10.38
CA LYS A 77 8.11 -21.20 -11.05
C LYS A 77 6.92 -22.12 -11.31
N MET A 78 6.01 -22.26 -10.33
CA MET A 78 4.89 -23.22 -10.38
C MET A 78 3.60 -22.64 -10.95
N GLY A 79 3.45 -21.31 -10.92
CA GLY A 79 2.16 -20.66 -11.20
C GLY A 79 1.11 -20.86 -10.09
N ILE A 80 1.52 -21.18 -8.87
CA ILE A 80 0.63 -21.15 -7.70
C ILE A 80 0.34 -19.71 -7.29
N ILE A 81 -0.75 -19.51 -6.54
CA ILE A 81 -1.23 -18.19 -6.18
C ILE A 81 -1.04 -18.00 -4.67
N LEU A 82 -0.29 -16.97 -4.29
CA LEU A 82 -0.12 -16.59 -2.89
C LEU A 82 -1.29 -15.71 -2.44
N VAL A 83 -1.82 -15.99 -1.25
CA VAL A 83 -2.90 -15.25 -0.60
C VAL A 83 -2.40 -14.73 0.75
N PRO A 84 -1.69 -13.59 0.76
CA PRO A 84 -1.22 -13.01 2.02
C PRO A 84 -2.41 -12.48 2.83
N ILE A 85 -2.55 -12.97 4.06
CA ILE A 85 -3.64 -12.62 4.98
C ILE A 85 -3.06 -11.88 6.18
N ASN A 86 -3.72 -10.80 6.57
CA ASN A 86 -3.34 -10.02 7.75
C ASN A 86 -3.50 -10.87 9.02
N TYR A 87 -2.40 -11.15 9.69
CA TYR A 87 -2.34 -11.95 10.92
C TYR A 87 -2.98 -11.28 12.16
N ARG A 88 -3.45 -10.03 12.01
CA ARG A 88 -4.15 -9.29 13.08
C ARG A 88 -5.68 -9.42 13.01
N LEU A 89 -6.19 -10.05 11.96
CA LEU A 89 -7.62 -10.26 11.77
C LEU A 89 -8.18 -11.28 12.77
N ALA A 90 -9.45 -11.10 13.12
CA ALA A 90 -10.17 -12.09 13.93
C ALA A 90 -10.40 -13.39 13.13
N HIS A 91 -10.58 -14.52 13.83
CA HIS A 91 -10.81 -15.83 13.21
C HIS A 91 -11.91 -15.81 12.15
N ALA A 92 -13.07 -15.19 12.44
CA ALA A 92 -14.18 -15.11 11.49
C ALA A 92 -13.82 -14.37 10.20
N GLU A 93 -12.96 -13.35 10.27
CA GLU A 93 -12.49 -12.62 9.11
C GLU A 93 -11.51 -13.47 8.28
N VAL A 94 -10.59 -14.16 8.96
CA VAL A 94 -9.64 -15.08 8.29
C VAL A 94 -10.39 -16.25 7.65
N GLU A 95 -11.36 -16.85 8.33
CA GLU A 95 -12.20 -17.92 7.77
C GLU A 95 -12.94 -17.48 6.51
N TYR A 96 -13.45 -16.25 6.50
CA TYR A 96 -14.04 -15.67 5.29
C TYR A 96 -13.04 -15.63 4.13
N LEU A 97 -11.82 -15.12 4.38
CA LEU A 97 -10.80 -15.00 3.34
C LEU A 97 -10.32 -16.36 2.84
N LEU A 98 -10.15 -17.32 3.73
CA LEU A 98 -9.77 -18.69 3.37
C LEU A 98 -10.86 -19.37 2.54
N GLY A 99 -12.13 -19.22 2.95
CA GLY A 99 -13.27 -19.75 2.22
C GLY A 99 -13.47 -19.11 0.84
N ASP A 100 -13.32 -17.79 0.74
CA ASP A 100 -13.44 -17.07 -0.53
C ASP A 100 -12.31 -17.43 -1.50
N SER A 101 -11.05 -17.51 -1.01
CA SER A 101 -9.88 -17.87 -1.82
C SER A 101 -9.75 -19.38 -2.08
N GLU A 102 -10.44 -20.22 -1.32
CA GLU A 102 -10.36 -21.70 -1.41
C GLU A 102 -8.90 -22.21 -1.32
N CYS A 103 -8.17 -21.74 -0.32
CA CYS A 103 -6.81 -22.21 -0.07
C CYS A 103 -6.80 -23.62 0.48
N SER A 104 -5.99 -24.51 -0.10
CA SER A 104 -5.79 -25.87 0.40
C SER A 104 -4.66 -26.00 1.41
N LEU A 105 -3.71 -25.08 1.38
CA LEU A 105 -2.58 -24.98 2.29
C LEU A 105 -2.55 -23.60 2.94
N VAL A 106 -2.39 -23.57 4.26
CA VAL A 106 -2.24 -22.35 5.07
C VAL A 106 -0.90 -22.40 5.78
N LEU A 107 -0.01 -21.49 5.41
CA LEU A 107 1.29 -21.31 6.07
C LEU A 107 1.17 -20.18 7.09
N TYR A 108 1.64 -20.41 8.30
CA TYR A 108 1.49 -19.44 9.39
C TYR A 108 2.77 -19.26 10.21
N SER A 109 2.94 -18.08 10.81
CA SER A 109 4.00 -17.84 11.81
C SER A 109 3.53 -18.26 13.19
N GLU A 110 4.23 -19.21 13.80
CA GLU A 110 3.99 -19.60 15.18
C GLU A 110 4.15 -18.40 16.12
N GLY A 111 3.22 -18.26 17.06
CA GLY A 111 3.19 -17.15 18.02
C GLY A 111 2.65 -15.82 17.47
N SER A 112 2.46 -15.67 16.16
CA SER A 112 1.86 -14.47 15.57
C SER A 112 0.37 -14.62 15.33
N TYR A 113 -0.10 -15.84 15.08
CA TYR A 113 -1.52 -16.14 14.87
C TYR A 113 -1.86 -17.54 15.38
N ASP A 114 -2.98 -17.65 16.09
CA ASP A 114 -3.52 -18.94 16.54
C ASP A 114 -4.42 -19.56 15.46
N VAL A 115 -3.89 -20.53 14.75
CA VAL A 115 -4.64 -21.26 13.70
C VAL A 115 -5.56 -22.34 14.27
N HIS A 116 -5.39 -22.76 15.53
CA HIS A 116 -6.17 -23.85 16.13
C HIS A 116 -7.64 -23.47 16.38
N GLY A 117 -7.95 -22.17 16.42
CA GLY A 117 -9.31 -21.65 16.52
C GLY A 117 -10.07 -21.59 15.20
N LEU A 118 -9.39 -21.81 14.06
CA LEU A 118 -10.01 -21.78 12.73
C LEU A 118 -10.78 -23.07 12.44
N LYS A 119 -11.96 -22.92 11.84
CA LYS A 119 -12.85 -24.04 11.45
C LYS A 119 -12.73 -24.39 9.96
N TYR A 120 -12.04 -23.56 9.18
CA TYR A 120 -11.84 -23.80 7.77
C TYR A 120 -10.99 -25.06 7.55
N GLU A 121 -11.45 -25.97 6.69
CA GLU A 121 -10.75 -27.21 6.37
C GLU A 121 -9.62 -26.96 5.38
N ALA A 122 -8.38 -27.00 5.84
CA ALA A 122 -7.16 -26.91 5.06
C ALA A 122 -6.01 -27.65 5.77
N THR A 123 -4.90 -27.81 5.08
CA THR A 123 -3.64 -28.21 5.73
C THR A 123 -2.97 -26.97 6.32
N TYR A 124 -2.61 -27.02 7.60
CA TYR A 124 -1.95 -25.92 8.31
C TYR A 124 -0.53 -26.33 8.64
N GLU A 125 0.44 -25.51 8.21
CA GLU A 125 1.88 -25.77 8.45
C GLU A 125 2.60 -24.48 8.89
N PRO A 126 3.56 -24.58 9.82
CA PRO A 126 4.44 -23.47 10.12
C PRO A 126 5.24 -23.03 8.90
N ILE A 127 5.41 -21.71 8.71
CA ILE A 127 6.19 -21.16 7.59
C ILE A 127 7.69 -21.24 7.83
N ALA A 128 8.14 -21.13 9.09
CA ALA A 128 9.56 -21.05 9.44
C ALA A 128 10.42 -22.20 8.89
N PRO A 129 9.99 -23.48 8.86
CA PRO A 129 10.81 -24.56 8.34
C PRO A 129 11.19 -24.44 6.86
N PHE A 130 10.46 -23.64 6.07
CA PHE A 130 10.78 -23.44 4.65
C PHE A 130 12.10 -22.69 4.43
N ILE A 131 12.67 -22.03 5.45
CA ILE A 131 13.99 -21.41 5.34
C ILE A 131 15.10 -22.45 5.15
N HIS A 132 14.93 -23.69 5.60
CA HIS A 132 15.95 -24.74 5.49
C HIS A 132 16.21 -25.16 4.04
N PHE A 133 15.31 -24.86 3.11
CA PHE A 133 15.53 -25.14 1.69
C PHE A 133 16.63 -24.28 1.04
N ILE A 134 17.19 -23.28 1.75
CA ILE A 134 18.29 -22.44 1.22
C ILE A 134 19.58 -23.21 0.97
N ASP A 135 19.76 -24.33 1.67
CA ASP A 135 20.95 -25.19 1.54
C ASP A 135 20.75 -26.35 0.57
N ASP A 136 19.53 -26.48 -0.01
CA ASP A 136 19.20 -27.53 -0.95
C ASP A 136 19.64 -27.20 -2.37
N GLU A 137 20.04 -28.21 -3.11
CA GLU A 137 20.31 -28.16 -4.55
C GLU A 137 19.33 -29.08 -5.29
N SER A 138 18.23 -28.51 -5.74
CA SER A 138 17.28 -29.20 -6.62
C SER A 138 17.45 -28.77 -8.07
N PRO A 139 17.11 -29.63 -9.04
CA PRO A 139 17.03 -29.23 -10.44
C PRO A 139 16.09 -28.03 -10.63
N GLU A 140 16.28 -27.30 -11.72
CA GLU A 140 15.34 -26.22 -12.05
C GLU A 140 13.93 -26.79 -12.21
N TYR A 141 12.99 -26.16 -11.50
CA TYR A 141 11.57 -26.48 -11.64
C TYR A 141 11.04 -25.76 -12.88
N GLU A 142 10.38 -26.50 -13.77
CA GLU A 142 9.85 -25.94 -15.01
C GLU A 142 8.35 -26.18 -15.12
N GLU A 143 7.59 -25.10 -15.18
CA GLU A 143 6.15 -25.08 -15.48
C GLU A 143 5.86 -23.94 -16.46
N GLN A 144 4.82 -24.09 -17.26
CA GLN A 144 4.40 -23.04 -18.17
C GLN A 144 3.56 -21.99 -17.44
N VAL A 145 4.19 -20.88 -17.05
CA VAL A 145 3.53 -19.73 -16.45
C VAL A 145 3.36 -18.65 -17.51
N ASN A 146 2.15 -18.08 -17.61
CA ASN A 146 1.79 -17.03 -18.55
C ASN A 146 1.66 -15.67 -17.86
N GLU A 147 1.73 -14.60 -18.63
CA GLU A 147 1.63 -13.24 -18.09
C GLU A 147 0.29 -12.94 -17.40
N GLU A 148 -0.79 -13.55 -17.85
CA GLU A 148 -2.13 -13.37 -17.30
C GLU A 148 -2.43 -14.29 -16.10
N ASP A 149 -1.55 -15.23 -15.78
CA ASP A 149 -1.71 -16.07 -14.60
C ASP A 149 -1.58 -15.21 -13.33
N PRO A 150 -2.49 -15.35 -12.35
CA PRO A 150 -2.35 -14.68 -11.07
C PRO A 150 -1.18 -15.22 -10.26
N ILE A 151 -0.43 -14.33 -9.62
CA ILE A 151 0.61 -14.68 -8.64
C ILE A 151 0.14 -14.36 -7.21
N PHE A 152 -0.77 -13.36 -7.07
CA PHE A 152 -1.39 -13.05 -5.80
C PHE A 152 -2.90 -12.91 -5.93
N ILE A 153 -3.60 -13.23 -4.85
CA ILE A 153 -4.91 -12.68 -4.51
C ILE A 153 -4.71 -11.74 -3.32
N LEU A 154 -4.83 -10.43 -3.55
CA LEU A 154 -4.65 -9.42 -2.52
C LEU A 154 -5.99 -8.86 -2.10
N TYR A 155 -6.38 -9.08 -0.86
CA TYR A 155 -7.68 -8.63 -0.37
C TYR A 155 -7.67 -7.13 -0.07
N THR A 156 -8.70 -6.45 -0.58
CA THR A 156 -8.94 -5.02 -0.36
C THR A 156 -10.27 -4.84 0.35
N SER A 157 -10.40 -3.76 1.16
CA SER A 157 -11.65 -3.44 1.85
C SER A 157 -12.74 -3.10 0.83
N GLY A 158 -13.74 -3.97 0.69
CA GLY A 158 -14.87 -3.76 -0.20
C GLY A 158 -15.78 -2.62 0.25
N THR A 159 -16.40 -1.93 -0.71
CA THR A 159 -17.45 -0.92 -0.45
C THR A 159 -18.73 -1.55 0.09
N THR A 160 -18.92 -2.85 -0.10
CA THR A 160 -20.10 -3.63 0.29
C THR A 160 -20.01 -4.27 1.68
N GLY A 161 -18.92 -4.05 2.41
CA GLY A 161 -18.69 -4.57 3.76
C GLY A 161 -17.82 -5.83 3.82
N PHE A 162 -17.73 -6.61 2.75
CA PHE A 162 -16.83 -7.76 2.66
C PHE A 162 -15.59 -7.46 1.81
N PRO A 163 -14.40 -7.94 2.21
CA PRO A 163 -13.19 -7.82 1.41
C PRO A 163 -13.34 -8.49 0.04
N LYS A 164 -12.63 -7.96 -0.96
CA LYS A 164 -12.59 -8.52 -2.31
C LYS A 164 -11.17 -8.92 -2.64
N GLY A 165 -10.98 -10.11 -3.16
CA GLY A 165 -9.67 -10.61 -3.60
C GLY A 165 -9.30 -10.03 -4.97
N THR A 166 -8.40 -9.07 -5.01
CA THR A 166 -7.88 -8.52 -6.27
C THR A 166 -6.92 -9.51 -6.90
N LEU A 167 -7.18 -9.89 -8.15
CA LEU A 167 -6.25 -10.69 -8.93
C LEU A 167 -5.04 -9.85 -9.32
N TYR A 168 -3.85 -10.26 -8.90
CA TYR A 168 -2.59 -9.63 -9.25
C TYR A 168 -1.77 -10.58 -10.11
N THR A 169 -1.66 -10.29 -11.41
CA THR A 169 -1.05 -11.18 -12.39
C THR A 169 0.45 -10.95 -12.53
N HIS A 170 1.16 -11.90 -13.17
CA HIS A 170 2.56 -11.72 -13.53
C HIS A 170 2.76 -10.50 -14.43
N LYS A 171 1.82 -10.22 -15.34
CA LYS A 171 1.81 -9.02 -16.17
C LYS A 171 1.75 -7.74 -15.34
N MET A 172 0.82 -7.67 -14.38
CA MET A 172 0.74 -6.53 -13.45
C MET A 172 2.03 -6.34 -12.68
N LEU A 173 2.58 -7.44 -12.15
CA LEU A 173 3.83 -7.46 -11.40
C LEU A 173 4.99 -6.88 -12.23
N PHE A 174 5.13 -7.35 -13.47
CA PHE A 174 6.17 -6.89 -14.41
C PHE A 174 6.03 -5.39 -14.71
N TRP A 175 4.84 -4.94 -15.16
CA TRP A 175 4.65 -3.55 -15.56
C TRP A 175 4.67 -2.57 -14.40
N ASN A 176 4.18 -2.97 -13.23
CA ASN A 176 4.36 -2.18 -12.01
C ASN A 176 5.86 -2.01 -11.68
N SER A 177 6.63 -3.09 -11.80
CA SER A 177 8.08 -3.04 -11.56
C SER A 177 8.81 -2.14 -12.56
N ILE A 178 8.46 -2.20 -13.86
CA ILE A 178 9.05 -1.31 -14.90
C ILE A 178 8.68 0.15 -14.63
N ASN A 179 7.40 0.46 -14.36
CA ASN A 179 6.96 1.81 -14.01
C ASN A 179 7.73 2.35 -12.79
N THR A 180 7.90 1.51 -11.77
CA THR A 180 8.63 1.84 -10.56
C THR A 180 10.11 2.12 -10.85
N ALA A 181 10.77 1.24 -11.60
CA ALA A 181 12.19 1.39 -11.90
C ALA A 181 12.49 2.65 -12.72
N LEU A 182 11.66 2.95 -13.72
CA LEU A 182 11.80 4.15 -14.53
C LEU A 182 11.58 5.42 -13.71
N SER A 183 10.55 5.43 -12.87
CA SER A 183 10.20 6.57 -12.04
C SER A 183 11.19 6.80 -10.89
N LEU A 184 11.60 5.72 -10.22
CA LEU A 184 12.41 5.75 -9.00
C LEU A 184 13.90 5.41 -9.27
N THR A 185 14.31 5.25 -10.52
CA THR A 185 15.70 4.95 -10.91
C THR A 185 16.27 3.72 -10.16
N ILE A 186 15.47 2.64 -10.10
CA ILE A 186 15.88 1.39 -9.47
C ILE A 186 16.79 0.61 -10.41
N SER A 187 17.89 0.10 -9.88
CA SER A 187 18.88 -0.68 -10.60
C SER A 187 19.40 -1.85 -9.77
N SER A 188 20.31 -2.62 -10.34
CA SER A 188 20.97 -3.71 -9.62
C SER A 188 21.85 -3.25 -8.45
N THR A 189 22.23 -1.99 -8.37
CA THR A 189 22.97 -1.44 -7.22
C THR A 189 22.08 -0.94 -6.11
N THR A 190 20.77 -0.83 -6.34
CA THR A 190 19.82 -0.29 -5.37
C THR A 190 19.77 -1.15 -4.11
N LYS A 191 19.91 -0.50 -2.96
CA LYS A 191 19.81 -1.10 -1.63
C LYS A 191 18.73 -0.37 -0.82
N THR A 192 17.74 -1.10 -0.35
CA THR A 192 16.64 -0.55 0.45
C THR A 192 16.24 -1.50 1.57
N LEU A 193 15.35 -1.05 2.44
CA LEU A 193 14.71 -1.93 3.42
C LEU A 193 13.21 -2.09 3.15
N ASN A 194 12.64 -3.16 3.66
CA ASN A 194 11.20 -3.39 3.71
C ASN A 194 10.74 -3.67 5.13
N CYS A 195 9.91 -2.77 5.67
CA CYS A 195 9.21 -2.93 6.95
C CYS A 195 7.68 -2.86 6.76
N MET A 196 7.23 -2.69 5.52
CA MET A 196 5.81 -2.68 5.18
C MET A 196 5.25 -4.09 5.23
N PRO A 197 4.02 -4.27 5.77
CA PRO A 197 3.43 -5.61 5.89
C PRO A 197 3.23 -6.29 4.53
N LEU A 198 3.65 -7.56 4.44
CA LEU A 198 3.52 -8.36 3.22
C LEU A 198 2.08 -8.86 2.94
N PHE A 199 1.13 -8.63 3.83
CA PHE A 199 -0.28 -8.86 3.53
C PHE A 199 -0.94 -7.71 2.74
N HIS A 200 -0.19 -6.64 2.43
CA HIS A 200 -0.61 -5.54 1.57
C HIS A 200 0.27 -5.42 0.33
N THR A 201 -0.33 -4.93 -0.77
CA THR A 201 0.42 -4.63 -2.00
C THR A 201 1.58 -3.66 -1.76
N GLY A 202 1.47 -2.77 -0.77
CA GLY A 202 2.54 -1.84 -0.41
C GLY A 202 3.83 -2.54 0.06
N GLY A 203 3.70 -3.63 0.82
CA GLY A 203 4.84 -4.43 1.26
C GLY A 203 5.51 -5.21 0.13
N TRP A 204 4.72 -5.72 -0.81
CA TRP A 204 5.24 -6.45 -1.96
C TRP A 204 5.68 -5.52 -3.10
N ASN A 205 4.80 -4.64 -3.56
CA ASN A 205 4.87 -4.12 -4.92
C ASN A 205 5.31 -2.65 -5.02
N VAL A 206 5.59 -1.97 -3.88
CA VAL A 206 6.20 -0.63 -3.94
C VAL A 206 7.71 -0.72 -4.15
N LEU A 207 8.44 -1.49 -3.32
CA LEU A 207 9.88 -1.62 -3.43
C LEU A 207 10.38 -3.05 -3.50
N LEU A 208 9.82 -4.00 -2.72
CA LEU A 208 10.37 -5.35 -2.59
C LEU A 208 10.49 -6.04 -3.95
N THR A 209 9.38 -6.27 -4.64
CA THR A 209 9.40 -6.95 -5.95
C THR A 209 10.09 -6.13 -7.05
N PRO A 210 9.94 -4.78 -7.15
CA PRO A 210 10.71 -4.00 -8.11
C PRO A 210 12.22 -4.07 -7.91
N VAL A 211 12.71 -3.98 -6.67
CA VAL A 211 14.15 -4.03 -6.38
C VAL A 211 14.71 -5.43 -6.68
N LEU A 212 14.00 -6.49 -6.29
CA LEU A 212 14.42 -7.86 -6.61
C LEU A 212 14.37 -8.16 -8.11
N HIS A 213 13.36 -7.64 -8.83
CA HIS A 213 13.30 -7.76 -10.29
C HIS A 213 14.51 -7.13 -10.98
N HIS A 214 15.01 -6.02 -10.45
CA HIS A 214 16.17 -5.30 -11.01
C HIS A 214 17.51 -5.73 -10.39
N GLY A 215 17.54 -6.78 -9.59
CA GLY A 215 18.77 -7.36 -9.05
C GLY A 215 19.37 -6.59 -7.88
N GLY A 216 18.59 -5.77 -7.18
CA GLY A 216 19.02 -5.02 -6.00
C GLY A 216 19.05 -5.84 -4.72
N THR A 217 19.20 -5.18 -3.57
CA THR A 217 19.28 -5.79 -2.24
C THR A 217 18.20 -5.21 -1.31
N ILE A 218 17.51 -6.10 -0.59
CA ILE A 218 16.48 -5.76 0.39
C ILE A 218 16.93 -6.17 1.79
N ILE A 219 16.86 -5.24 2.75
CA ILE A 219 16.94 -5.56 4.18
C ILE A 219 15.49 -5.72 4.70
N MET A 220 15.15 -6.94 5.10
CA MET A 220 13.80 -7.28 5.56
C MET A 220 13.68 -7.07 7.06
N PHE A 221 12.71 -6.27 7.47
CA PHE A 221 12.27 -6.12 8.85
C PHE A 221 10.98 -6.90 9.08
N LYS A 222 10.92 -7.61 10.17
CA LYS A 222 9.72 -8.33 10.59
C LYS A 222 8.53 -7.40 10.78
N LYS A 223 8.78 -6.24 11.39
CA LYS A 223 7.82 -5.15 11.58
C LYS A 223 8.53 -3.80 11.69
N PHE A 224 7.77 -2.72 11.64
CA PHE A 224 8.30 -1.38 11.82
C PHE A 224 8.80 -1.15 13.26
N ASP A 225 10.02 -0.61 13.36
CA ASP A 225 10.65 -0.15 14.59
C ASP A 225 11.50 1.08 14.23
N ALA A 226 11.09 2.26 14.73
CA ALA A 226 11.67 3.53 14.31
C ALA A 226 13.18 3.62 14.58
N GLU A 227 13.64 3.18 15.76
CA GLU A 227 15.07 3.21 16.15
C GLU A 227 15.90 2.26 15.28
N LYS A 228 15.44 1.00 15.15
CA LYS A 228 16.15 0.00 14.34
C LYS A 228 16.23 0.42 12.88
N ILE A 229 15.15 1.02 12.33
CA ILE A 229 15.14 1.50 10.96
C ILE A 229 16.10 2.66 10.77
N LEU A 230 16.09 3.67 11.66
CA LEU A 230 17.03 4.79 11.58
C LEU A 230 18.47 4.31 11.62
N ARG A 231 18.80 3.38 12.52
CA ARG A 231 20.13 2.75 12.60
C ARG A 231 20.48 1.98 11.31
N SER A 232 19.52 1.20 10.78
CA SER A 232 19.73 0.42 9.56
C SER A 232 19.95 1.29 8.33
N ILE A 233 19.23 2.41 8.20
CA ILE A 233 19.47 3.39 7.12
C ILE A 233 20.95 3.77 7.08
N VAL A 234 21.54 4.07 8.24
CA VAL A 234 22.95 4.50 8.33
C VAL A 234 23.92 3.33 8.16
N SER A 235 23.74 2.23 8.91
CA SER A 235 24.68 1.11 8.92
C SER A 235 24.74 0.36 7.61
N GLU A 236 23.60 0.24 6.93
CA GLU A 236 23.48 -0.44 5.64
C GLU A 236 23.71 0.50 4.43
N LYS A 237 23.82 1.81 4.65
CA LYS A 237 23.98 2.80 3.58
C LYS A 237 22.89 2.67 2.51
N LEU A 238 21.63 2.79 2.93
CA LEU A 238 20.50 2.63 2.02
C LEU A 238 20.43 3.75 0.99
N ASP A 239 20.05 3.41 -0.24
CA ASP A 239 19.86 4.39 -1.31
C ASP A 239 18.50 5.11 -1.18
N LEU A 240 17.49 4.39 -0.73
CA LEU A 240 16.12 4.88 -0.60
C LEU A 240 15.36 4.09 0.46
N PHE A 241 14.24 4.64 0.89
CA PHE A 241 13.37 4.04 1.89
C PHE A 241 11.91 4.39 1.57
N MET A 242 10.99 3.50 1.89
CA MET A 242 9.55 3.73 1.78
C MET A 242 8.89 3.67 3.15
N GLY A 243 8.10 4.69 3.48
CA GLY A 243 7.30 4.72 4.70
C GLY A 243 5.99 5.46 4.51
N VAL A 244 5.03 5.20 5.40
CA VAL A 244 3.82 6.03 5.52
C VAL A 244 4.09 7.25 6.42
N PRO A 245 3.30 8.33 6.35
CA PRO A 245 3.57 9.55 7.14
C PRO A 245 3.75 9.31 8.63
N THR A 246 2.96 8.40 9.22
CA THR A 246 3.07 8.05 10.65
C THR A 246 4.42 7.42 11.01
N MET A 247 4.95 6.53 10.17
CA MET A 247 6.28 5.93 10.38
C MET A 247 7.38 6.98 10.32
N LEU A 248 7.30 7.88 9.34
CA LEU A 248 8.26 8.97 9.18
C LEU A 248 8.18 9.96 10.33
N LYS A 249 6.99 10.24 10.85
CA LYS A 249 6.81 11.05 12.03
C LYS A 249 7.51 10.41 13.24
N MET A 250 7.26 9.13 13.51
CA MET A 250 7.90 8.40 14.60
C MET A 250 9.43 8.41 14.51
N ILE A 251 9.99 8.22 13.32
CA ILE A 251 11.46 8.32 13.10
C ILE A 251 11.94 9.74 13.38
N ALA A 252 11.23 10.77 12.91
CA ALA A 252 11.60 12.17 13.07
C ALA A 252 11.44 12.70 14.52
N GLU A 253 10.72 11.97 15.37
CA GLU A 253 10.55 12.28 16.80
C GLU A 253 11.61 11.60 17.70
N LEU A 254 12.44 10.71 17.14
CA LEU A 254 13.54 10.10 17.90
C LEU A 254 14.56 11.16 18.36
N PRO A 255 15.07 11.08 19.59
CA PRO A 255 16.08 12.03 20.10
C PRO A 255 17.33 12.11 19.22
N GLU A 256 17.77 10.98 18.68
CA GLU A 256 18.95 10.89 17.82
C GLU A 256 18.72 11.35 16.38
N PHE A 257 17.48 11.58 15.95
CA PHE A 257 17.17 11.95 14.56
C PHE A 257 17.95 13.20 14.12
N GLU A 258 17.98 14.26 14.95
CA GLU A 258 18.67 15.51 14.57
C GLU A 258 20.18 15.33 14.42
N SER A 259 20.81 14.49 15.22
CA SER A 259 22.25 14.24 15.16
C SER A 259 22.66 13.18 14.13
N THR A 260 21.73 12.35 13.66
CA THR A 260 22.00 11.28 12.70
C THR A 260 22.10 11.81 11.28
N ASP A 261 23.21 11.55 10.59
CA ASP A 261 23.34 11.91 9.18
C ASP A 261 22.71 10.85 8.28
N ILE A 262 21.63 11.24 7.60
CA ILE A 262 20.92 10.46 6.59
C ILE A 262 20.89 11.15 5.23
N SER A 263 21.71 12.20 5.03
CA SER A 263 21.74 13.03 3.83
C SER A 263 22.18 12.30 2.55
N PHE A 264 22.73 11.08 2.70
CA PHE A 264 23.13 10.21 1.60
C PHE A 264 21.95 9.46 0.96
N LEU A 265 20.77 9.43 1.60
CA LEU A 265 19.58 8.89 0.98
C LEU A 265 19.23 9.70 -0.28
N ASN A 266 19.06 9.02 -1.40
CA ASN A 266 18.62 9.67 -2.63
C ASN A 266 17.26 10.35 -2.46
N TYR A 267 16.33 9.69 -1.76
CA TYR A 267 15.01 10.20 -1.36
C TYR A 267 14.29 9.19 -0.47
N ILE A 268 13.21 9.65 0.16
CA ILE A 268 12.22 8.79 0.82
C ILE A 268 10.93 8.82 0.02
N ILE A 269 10.33 7.64 -0.18
CA ILE A 269 9.03 7.50 -0.84
C ILE A 269 7.94 7.50 0.23
N VAL A 270 6.90 8.29 -0.02
CA VAL A 270 5.71 8.34 0.83
C VAL A 270 4.50 7.95 0.00
N GLY A 271 3.71 7.05 0.53
CA GLY A 271 2.47 6.59 -0.10
C GLY A 271 1.42 6.22 0.93
N GLY A 272 0.22 5.93 0.45
CA GLY A 272 -0.92 5.57 1.29
C GLY A 272 -1.71 6.76 1.81
N GLU A 273 -1.05 7.83 2.21
CA GLU A 273 -1.64 9.11 2.66
C GLU A 273 -0.76 10.29 2.24
N SER A 274 -1.35 11.50 2.21
CA SER A 274 -0.58 12.72 1.98
C SER A 274 0.30 13.06 3.18
N MET A 275 1.57 13.40 2.92
CA MET A 275 2.51 13.79 3.98
C MET A 275 2.31 15.25 4.40
N PRO A 276 2.17 15.56 5.68
CA PRO A 276 2.08 16.93 6.17
C PRO A 276 3.32 17.75 5.84
N THR A 277 3.13 19.01 5.41
CA THR A 277 4.24 19.89 5.02
C THR A 277 5.29 20.12 6.10
N PRO A 278 4.94 20.30 7.40
CA PRO A 278 5.95 20.43 8.42
C PRO A 278 6.89 19.22 8.50
N LEU A 279 6.35 18.03 8.28
CA LEU A 279 7.14 16.80 8.29
C LEU A 279 8.02 16.70 7.04
N ILE A 280 7.51 17.09 5.84
CA ILE A 280 8.33 17.19 4.61
C ILE A 280 9.53 18.11 4.86
N ARG A 281 9.31 19.31 5.42
CA ARG A 281 10.37 20.27 5.71
C ARG A 281 11.42 19.72 6.69
N LYS A 282 10.98 18.94 7.70
CA LYS A 282 11.89 18.33 8.68
C LYS A 282 12.91 17.40 7.99
N TYR A 283 12.47 16.58 7.02
CA TYR A 283 13.37 15.75 6.22
C TYR A 283 14.21 16.55 5.21
N HIS A 284 13.63 17.56 4.57
CA HIS A 284 14.37 18.45 3.67
C HIS A 284 15.51 19.21 4.39
N ASN A 285 15.31 19.62 5.65
CA ASN A 285 16.37 20.21 6.47
C ASN A 285 17.53 19.22 6.71
N LYS A 286 17.24 17.92 6.74
CA LYS A 286 18.25 16.84 6.76
C LYS A 286 18.84 16.54 5.37
N LYS A 287 18.51 17.33 4.33
CA LYS A 287 18.87 17.13 2.92
C LYS A 287 18.35 15.83 2.31
N VAL A 288 17.29 15.27 2.88
CA VAL A 288 16.62 14.08 2.38
C VAL A 288 15.37 14.48 1.59
N PRO A 289 15.37 14.30 0.27
CA PRO A 289 14.22 14.63 -0.56
C PRO A 289 13.05 13.68 -0.31
N ILE A 290 11.83 14.23 -0.36
CA ILE A 290 10.61 13.43 -0.25
C ILE A 290 9.95 13.29 -1.62
N ARG A 291 9.60 12.08 -1.98
CA ARG A 291 8.77 11.75 -3.15
C ARG A 291 7.43 11.20 -2.68
N GLN A 292 6.35 11.70 -3.24
CA GLN A 292 5.02 11.19 -2.95
C GLN A 292 4.52 10.36 -4.13
N GLY A 293 3.88 9.24 -3.85
CA GLY A 293 3.29 8.36 -4.84
C GLY A 293 1.86 8.01 -4.49
N TYR A 294 1.11 7.60 -5.50
CA TYR A 294 -0.25 7.12 -5.36
C TYR A 294 -0.42 5.84 -6.16
N GLY A 295 -1.25 4.97 -5.65
CA GLY A 295 -1.67 3.74 -6.32
C GLY A 295 -2.67 2.94 -5.49
N LEU A 296 -3.21 1.94 -6.12
CA LEU A 296 -4.18 1.00 -5.57
C LEU A 296 -3.72 -0.43 -5.85
N THR A 297 -4.21 -1.38 -5.10
CA THR A 297 -3.93 -2.80 -5.35
C THR A 297 -4.37 -3.22 -6.75
N GLU A 298 -5.51 -2.72 -7.20
CA GLU A 298 -6.15 -3.06 -8.47
C GLU A 298 -5.42 -2.54 -9.72
N VAL A 299 -4.52 -1.57 -9.55
CA VAL A 299 -3.87 -0.91 -10.70
C VAL A 299 -2.35 -0.80 -10.53
N GLY A 300 -1.81 -1.53 -9.56
CA GLY A 300 -0.42 -1.42 -9.13
C GLY A 300 -0.19 -0.23 -8.20
N PRO A 301 0.61 -0.37 -7.13
CA PRO A 301 0.76 0.67 -6.12
C PRO A 301 1.59 1.88 -6.57
N ASN A 302 2.28 1.78 -7.70
CA ASN A 302 3.14 2.84 -8.25
C ASN A 302 2.56 3.44 -9.53
N LEU A 303 1.40 4.10 -9.44
CA LEU A 303 0.73 4.74 -10.58
C LEU A 303 1.28 6.09 -10.93
N THR A 304 1.51 6.91 -9.90
CA THR A 304 2.00 8.28 -10.08
C THR A 304 3.20 8.53 -9.19
N SER A 305 3.99 9.53 -9.53
CA SER A 305 5.12 9.96 -8.72
C SER A 305 5.27 11.48 -8.77
N LEU A 306 5.28 12.12 -7.61
CA LEU A 306 5.69 13.51 -7.44
C LEU A 306 7.21 13.53 -7.25
N HIS A 307 7.91 14.01 -8.27
CA HIS A 307 9.36 14.13 -8.22
C HIS A 307 9.78 15.10 -7.10
N GLN A 308 10.86 14.81 -6.38
CA GLN A 308 11.32 15.57 -5.22
C GLN A 308 11.56 17.07 -5.51
N ARG A 309 11.90 17.45 -6.74
CA ARG A 309 12.06 18.86 -7.15
C ARG A 309 10.76 19.65 -7.12
N GLU A 310 9.63 18.94 -7.21
CA GLU A 310 8.28 19.52 -7.23
C GLU A 310 7.56 19.41 -5.89
N ALA A 311 8.16 18.72 -4.91
CA ALA A 311 7.50 18.36 -3.65
C ALA A 311 6.97 19.58 -2.87
N GLU A 312 7.68 20.70 -2.88
CA GLU A 312 7.24 21.94 -2.23
C GLU A 312 6.34 22.79 -3.14
N ARG A 313 6.68 22.90 -4.46
CA ARG A 313 5.89 23.69 -5.41
C ARG A 313 4.49 23.09 -5.66
N LYS A 314 4.41 21.77 -5.75
CA LYS A 314 3.16 21.01 -6.02
C LYS A 314 2.70 20.26 -4.78
N GLN A 315 2.76 20.92 -3.65
CA GLN A 315 2.33 20.38 -2.37
C GLN A 315 0.90 19.80 -2.44
N GLY A 316 0.72 18.59 -1.90
CA GLY A 316 -0.56 17.85 -1.92
C GLY A 316 -0.84 17.12 -3.23
N SER A 317 0.01 17.30 -4.25
CA SER A 317 -0.08 16.51 -5.48
C SER A 317 0.43 15.09 -5.27
N ILE A 318 -0.22 14.14 -5.93
CA ILE A 318 0.27 12.75 -6.08
C ILE A 318 1.24 12.61 -7.24
N GLY A 319 1.60 13.71 -7.92
CA GLY A 319 2.54 13.75 -9.04
C GLY A 319 1.87 13.55 -10.40
N LYS A 320 2.66 13.08 -11.34
CA LYS A 320 2.23 12.75 -12.70
C LYS A 320 2.15 11.25 -12.91
N PRO A 321 1.34 10.78 -13.88
CA PRO A 321 1.32 9.37 -14.24
C PRO A 321 2.71 8.84 -14.58
N ASN A 322 3.03 7.64 -14.12
CA ASN A 322 4.25 6.95 -14.49
C ASN A 322 4.21 6.54 -15.97
N PHE A 323 5.34 6.08 -16.50
CA PHE A 323 5.60 6.03 -17.94
C PHE A 323 4.54 5.24 -18.75
N TYR A 324 4.08 4.10 -18.24
CA TYR A 324 3.10 3.24 -18.92
C TYR A 324 1.70 3.32 -18.30
N VAL A 325 1.38 4.42 -17.63
CA VAL A 325 0.09 4.67 -16.98
C VAL A 325 -0.65 5.75 -17.75
N GLN A 326 -1.88 5.45 -18.15
CA GLN A 326 -2.80 6.43 -18.71
C GLN A 326 -3.85 6.80 -17.67
N VAL A 327 -4.21 8.08 -17.61
CA VAL A 327 -5.20 8.62 -16.70
C VAL A 327 -6.20 9.48 -17.42
N ARG A 328 -7.43 9.52 -16.93
CA ARG A 328 -8.42 10.53 -17.28
C ARG A 328 -9.25 10.92 -16.05
N ILE A 329 -9.74 12.13 -16.04
CA ILE A 329 -10.67 12.63 -15.03
C ILE A 329 -12.02 12.76 -15.72
N VAL A 330 -13.07 12.14 -15.17
CA VAL A 330 -14.38 12.09 -15.84
C VAL A 330 -15.50 12.55 -14.92
N ASP A 331 -16.56 13.10 -15.54
CA ASP A 331 -17.84 13.40 -14.89
C ASP A 331 -18.71 12.14 -14.70
N ASP A 332 -19.91 12.30 -14.14
CA ASP A 332 -20.85 11.19 -13.94
C ASP A 332 -21.44 10.62 -15.26
N ASN A 333 -21.26 11.32 -16.38
CA ASN A 333 -21.63 10.86 -17.72
C ASN A 333 -20.46 10.25 -18.49
N GLU A 334 -19.34 9.99 -17.79
CA GLU A 334 -18.10 9.42 -18.33
C GLU A 334 -17.36 10.31 -19.35
N ASN A 335 -17.70 11.62 -19.42
CA ASN A 335 -17.00 12.60 -20.27
C ASN A 335 -15.72 13.09 -19.60
N ASN A 336 -14.67 13.32 -20.40
CA ASN A 336 -13.44 13.91 -19.89
C ASN A 336 -13.66 15.36 -19.42
N LEU A 337 -13.14 15.67 -18.24
CA LEU A 337 -13.17 17.01 -17.67
C LEU A 337 -11.91 17.81 -18.05
N PRO A 338 -12.03 19.13 -18.20
CA PRO A 338 -10.86 19.99 -18.44
C PRO A 338 -9.99 20.12 -17.18
N PRO A 339 -8.75 20.65 -17.31
CA PRO A 339 -7.88 20.88 -16.16
C PRO A 339 -8.55 21.71 -15.05
N ASN A 340 -8.24 21.38 -13.81
CA ASN A 340 -8.73 21.96 -12.55
C ASN A 340 -10.18 21.66 -12.21
N GLU A 341 -10.89 20.88 -12.99
CA GLU A 341 -12.22 20.38 -12.63
C GLU A 341 -12.11 19.01 -11.94
N PRO A 342 -12.75 18.83 -10.76
CA PRO A 342 -12.72 17.55 -10.05
C PRO A 342 -13.70 16.55 -10.68
N GLY A 343 -13.24 15.31 -10.86
CA GLY A 343 -14.02 14.20 -11.34
C GLY A 343 -13.43 12.87 -10.93
N GLU A 344 -14.06 11.75 -11.30
CA GLU A 344 -13.54 10.44 -10.97
C GLU A 344 -12.25 10.14 -11.75
N LEU A 345 -11.21 9.72 -11.03
CA LEU A 345 -9.94 9.29 -11.63
C LEU A 345 -10.10 7.90 -12.21
N TRP A 346 -9.86 7.77 -13.52
CA TRP A 346 -9.84 6.50 -14.21
C TRP A 346 -8.45 6.19 -14.73
N ILE A 347 -8.07 4.90 -14.66
CA ILE A 347 -6.72 4.42 -14.95
C ILE A 347 -6.78 3.37 -16.06
N SER A 348 -5.84 3.44 -17.00
CA SER A 348 -5.62 2.39 -18.00
C SER A 348 -4.12 2.09 -18.12
N GLY A 349 -3.80 0.86 -18.43
CA GLY A 349 -2.43 0.39 -18.64
C GLY A 349 -2.26 -1.11 -18.36
N PRO A 350 -1.10 -1.66 -18.72
CA PRO A 350 -0.87 -3.11 -18.61
C PRO A 350 -0.79 -3.63 -17.16
N MET A 351 -0.67 -2.71 -16.16
CA MET A 351 -0.63 -3.03 -14.74
C MET A 351 -2.03 -3.05 -14.09
N VAL A 352 -3.11 -2.88 -14.86
CA VAL A 352 -4.49 -2.92 -14.36
C VAL A 352 -4.95 -4.37 -14.18
N THR A 353 -5.56 -4.67 -13.02
CA THR A 353 -6.07 -6.01 -12.70
C THR A 353 -7.04 -6.55 -13.75
N PRO A 354 -7.04 -7.85 -14.07
CA PRO A 354 -8.11 -8.47 -14.84
C PRO A 354 -9.45 -8.43 -14.09
N GLY A 355 -9.46 -8.34 -12.75
CA GLY A 355 -10.66 -8.26 -11.93
C GLY A 355 -10.48 -8.78 -10.53
N TYR A 356 -11.61 -9.10 -9.90
CA TYR A 356 -11.67 -9.66 -8.57
C TYR A 356 -11.95 -11.17 -8.62
N TRP A 357 -11.27 -11.93 -7.77
CA TRP A 357 -11.42 -13.36 -7.64
C TRP A 357 -12.88 -13.74 -7.45
N LYS A 358 -13.42 -14.61 -8.34
CA LYS A 358 -14.81 -15.11 -8.32
C LYS A 358 -15.88 -14.03 -8.12
N ASN A 359 -15.63 -12.80 -8.55
CA ASN A 359 -16.58 -11.70 -8.38
C ASN A 359 -16.74 -10.89 -9.68
N ASP A 360 -17.44 -11.52 -10.65
CA ASP A 360 -17.69 -10.93 -11.99
C ASP A 360 -18.48 -9.62 -11.90
N LYS A 361 -19.43 -9.53 -10.95
CA LYS A 361 -20.22 -8.31 -10.74
C LYS A 361 -19.35 -7.13 -10.29
N ALA A 362 -18.47 -7.35 -9.32
CA ALA A 362 -17.55 -6.31 -8.88
C ALA A 362 -16.54 -5.96 -9.99
N THR A 363 -16.07 -6.95 -10.73
CA THR A 363 -15.17 -6.77 -11.87
C THR A 363 -15.82 -5.90 -12.95
N ALA A 364 -17.03 -6.23 -13.39
CA ALA A 364 -17.76 -5.44 -14.38
C ALA A 364 -18.02 -4.01 -13.93
N ASN A 365 -18.43 -3.82 -12.67
CA ASN A 365 -18.70 -2.49 -12.10
C ASN A 365 -17.43 -1.62 -11.96
N SER A 366 -16.25 -2.23 -11.85
CA SER A 366 -14.99 -1.50 -11.69
C SER A 366 -14.36 -1.03 -12.99
N LYS A 367 -14.95 -1.36 -14.15
CA LYS A 367 -14.38 -1.05 -15.46
C LYS A 367 -15.41 -0.41 -16.41
N SER A 368 -14.90 0.37 -17.35
CA SER A 368 -15.65 0.87 -18.49
C SER A 368 -14.68 1.08 -19.65
N GLU A 369 -14.96 0.50 -20.83
CA GLU A 369 -14.20 0.69 -22.07
C GLU A 369 -12.67 0.55 -21.92
N GLY A 370 -12.21 -0.42 -21.11
CA GLY A 370 -10.77 -0.65 -20.85
C GLY A 370 -10.16 0.27 -19.78
N TRP A 371 -10.95 1.10 -19.12
CA TRP A 371 -10.55 1.93 -18.00
C TRP A 371 -11.01 1.34 -16.67
N PHE A 372 -10.15 1.43 -15.66
CA PHE A 372 -10.47 1.07 -14.29
C PHE A 372 -10.98 2.30 -13.54
N LYS A 373 -12.15 2.19 -12.92
CA LYS A 373 -12.80 3.20 -12.08
C LYS A 373 -12.23 3.13 -10.67
N THR A 374 -11.41 4.11 -10.28
CA THR A 374 -10.72 4.06 -8.98
C THR A 374 -11.64 4.32 -7.80
N GLY A 375 -12.75 5.02 -8.03
CA GLY A 375 -13.61 5.55 -6.99
C GLY A 375 -12.98 6.72 -6.21
N ASP A 376 -11.82 7.20 -6.64
CA ASP A 376 -11.18 8.41 -6.11
C ASP A 376 -11.55 9.59 -7.00
N VAL A 377 -11.95 10.71 -6.37
CA VAL A 377 -12.14 11.98 -7.05
C VAL A 377 -10.81 12.72 -7.07
N ALA A 378 -10.40 13.13 -8.24
CA ALA A 378 -9.14 13.85 -8.45
C ALA A 378 -9.35 15.04 -9.39
N LEU A 379 -8.42 15.96 -9.41
CA LEU A 379 -8.26 16.95 -10.43
C LEU A 379 -6.85 16.89 -11.03
N MET A 380 -6.72 17.34 -12.28
CA MET A 380 -5.44 17.50 -12.95
C MET A 380 -5.23 18.99 -13.22
N ASP A 381 -4.10 19.55 -12.84
CA ASP A 381 -3.80 20.94 -13.16
C ASP A 381 -3.33 21.11 -14.62
N GLN A 382 -3.14 22.37 -15.05
CA GLN A 382 -2.70 22.69 -16.42
C GLN A 382 -1.29 22.14 -16.75
N GLU A 383 -0.50 21.83 -15.73
CA GLU A 383 0.84 21.25 -15.90
C GLU A 383 0.82 19.70 -15.88
N GLY A 384 -0.37 19.08 -15.73
CA GLY A 384 -0.57 17.63 -15.68
C GLY A 384 -0.28 16.98 -14.33
N PHE A 385 -0.21 17.76 -13.25
CA PHE A 385 -0.12 17.21 -11.88
C PHE A 385 -1.49 16.84 -11.36
N LEU A 386 -1.58 15.66 -10.76
CA LEU A 386 -2.81 15.12 -10.18
C LEU A 386 -2.90 15.41 -8.69
N PHE A 387 -4.09 15.71 -8.23
CA PHE A 387 -4.40 15.95 -6.81
C PHE A 387 -5.62 15.13 -6.45
N ILE A 388 -5.50 14.26 -5.45
CA ILE A 388 -6.67 13.57 -4.89
C ILE A 388 -7.49 14.56 -4.08
N VAL A 389 -8.75 14.68 -4.44
CA VAL A 389 -9.70 15.53 -3.73
C VAL A 389 -10.35 14.77 -2.59
N ASP A 390 -10.89 13.57 -2.87
CA ASP A 390 -11.42 12.61 -1.89
C ASP A 390 -11.78 11.27 -2.55
N ARG A 391 -12.37 10.37 -1.75
CA ARG A 391 -13.12 9.21 -2.23
C ARG A 391 -14.55 9.61 -2.62
N LYS A 392 -15.03 9.19 -3.78
CA LYS A 392 -16.41 9.43 -4.24
C LYS A 392 -17.46 9.06 -3.18
N LYS A 393 -17.21 8.00 -2.41
CA LYS A 393 -18.08 7.50 -1.33
C LYS A 393 -18.04 8.31 -0.02
N HIS A 394 -17.06 9.21 0.16
CA HIS A 394 -16.92 10.04 1.37
C HIS A 394 -17.49 11.45 1.19
N MET A 395 -17.64 11.88 -0.05
CA MET A 395 -18.27 13.15 -0.39
C MET A 395 -19.67 13.23 0.26
N TYR A 396 -20.02 14.40 0.75
CA TYR A 396 -21.36 14.71 1.23
C TYR A 396 -21.90 15.97 0.51
N ILE A 397 -23.23 16.11 0.48
CA ILE A 397 -23.89 17.20 -0.21
C ILE A 397 -24.42 18.20 0.79
N SER A 398 -23.84 19.40 0.83
CA SER A 398 -24.23 20.48 1.73
C SER A 398 -24.89 21.61 0.94
N GLY A 399 -26.20 21.77 1.11
CA GLY A 399 -26.95 22.82 0.42
C GLY A 399 -26.95 22.72 -1.12
N GLY A 400 -26.85 21.51 -1.65
CA GLY A 400 -26.80 21.23 -3.10
C GLY A 400 -25.40 21.20 -3.69
N GLU A 401 -24.35 21.50 -2.87
CA GLU A 401 -22.97 21.54 -3.30
C GLU A 401 -22.18 20.33 -2.76
N ASN A 402 -21.32 19.77 -3.58
CA ASN A 402 -20.44 18.66 -3.20
C ASN A 402 -19.33 19.15 -2.26
N VAL A 403 -19.19 18.51 -1.11
CA VAL A 403 -18.11 18.77 -0.15
C VAL A 403 -17.26 17.52 0.01
N TYR A 404 -15.97 17.69 -0.18
CA TYR A 404 -14.99 16.63 -0.06
C TYR A 404 -14.25 16.74 1.28
N PRO A 405 -14.45 15.81 2.22
CA PRO A 405 -13.84 15.84 3.55
C PRO A 405 -12.34 16.12 3.55
N VAL A 406 -11.59 15.50 2.66
CA VAL A 406 -10.13 15.65 2.57
C VAL A 406 -9.71 17.09 2.22
N GLU A 407 -10.53 17.83 1.46
CA GLU A 407 -10.27 19.25 1.18
C GLU A 407 -10.35 20.09 2.46
N VAL A 408 -11.38 19.84 3.27
CA VAL A 408 -11.58 20.53 4.55
C VAL A 408 -10.48 20.16 5.54
N GLU A 409 -10.15 18.87 5.65
CA GLU A 409 -9.07 18.37 6.51
C GLU A 409 -7.72 18.99 6.17
N ARG A 410 -7.40 19.12 4.88
CA ARG A 410 -6.16 19.76 4.43
C ARG A 410 -6.07 21.21 4.90
N VAL A 411 -7.16 21.96 4.88
CA VAL A 411 -7.19 23.33 5.39
C VAL A 411 -7.01 23.34 6.91
N LEU A 412 -7.72 22.47 7.63
CA LEU A 412 -7.57 22.32 9.08
C LEU A 412 -6.13 22.02 9.49
N LEU A 413 -5.48 21.05 8.81
CA LEU A 413 -4.10 20.64 9.10
C LEU A 413 -3.03 21.68 8.75
N GLN A 414 -3.37 22.77 8.07
CA GLN A 414 -2.47 23.92 7.88
C GLN A 414 -2.41 24.82 9.12
N HIS A 415 -3.37 24.71 10.03
CA HIS A 415 -3.40 25.47 11.26
C HIS A 415 -2.43 24.89 12.30
N GLU A 416 -1.53 25.72 12.86
CA GLU A 416 -0.45 25.29 13.77
C GLU A 416 -0.91 24.62 15.08
N ALA A 417 -2.16 24.85 15.49
CA ALA A 417 -2.75 24.27 16.70
C ALA A 417 -3.45 22.93 16.46
N ILE A 418 -3.48 22.40 15.22
CA ILE A 418 -4.17 21.16 14.89
C ILE A 418 -3.15 20.09 14.50
N ASN A 419 -3.12 18.99 15.24
CA ASN A 419 -2.25 17.84 14.97
C ASN A 419 -2.87 16.86 13.99
N GLU A 420 -4.15 16.53 14.19
CA GLU A 420 -4.89 15.62 13.32
C GLU A 420 -6.33 16.12 13.17
N ALA A 421 -6.93 15.88 12.01
CA ALA A 421 -8.32 16.21 11.73
C ALA A 421 -8.96 15.15 10.83
N VAL A 422 -10.22 14.83 11.10
CA VAL A 422 -11.05 14.03 10.23
C VAL A 422 -12.41 14.69 10.09
N VAL A 423 -12.93 14.71 8.85
CA VAL A 423 -14.22 15.33 8.53
C VAL A 423 -15.12 14.30 7.84
N PHE A 424 -16.41 14.34 8.13
CA PHE A 424 -17.42 13.53 7.43
C PHE A 424 -18.78 14.25 7.42
N GLY A 425 -19.60 13.91 6.43
CA GLY A 425 -20.97 14.45 6.35
C GLY A 425 -21.88 13.79 7.38
N ILE A 426 -22.71 14.62 8.01
CA ILE A 426 -23.77 14.21 8.93
C ILE A 426 -25.12 14.80 8.48
N PRO A 427 -26.26 14.15 8.76
CA PRO A 427 -27.56 14.68 8.42
C PRO A 427 -27.82 16.07 9.05
N HIS A 428 -28.39 17.00 8.27
CA HIS A 428 -28.75 18.34 8.69
C HIS A 428 -30.09 18.78 8.07
N GLU A 429 -31.01 19.27 8.90
CA GLU A 429 -32.39 19.60 8.49
C GLU A 429 -32.46 20.61 7.33
N LYS A 430 -31.62 21.62 7.35
CA LYS A 430 -31.65 22.72 6.36
C LYS A 430 -30.83 22.41 5.10
N TRP A 431 -29.72 21.71 5.22
CA TRP A 431 -28.71 21.55 4.15
C TRP A 431 -28.66 20.15 3.55
N GLY A 432 -29.51 19.22 4.02
CA GLY A 432 -29.46 17.79 3.72
C GLY A 432 -28.32 17.12 4.50
N GLU A 433 -27.09 17.52 4.24
CA GLU A 433 -25.93 17.15 5.06
C GLU A 433 -25.09 18.39 5.41
N CYS A 434 -24.29 18.27 6.45
CA CYS A 434 -23.25 19.25 6.81
C CYS A 434 -21.99 18.55 7.33
N GLY A 435 -20.87 19.25 7.41
CA GLY A 435 -19.62 18.72 7.91
C GLY A 435 -19.57 18.63 9.43
N ALA A 436 -19.14 17.48 9.96
CA ALA A 436 -18.64 17.34 11.32
C ALA A 436 -17.12 17.09 11.27
N ALA A 437 -16.37 17.83 12.09
CA ALA A 437 -14.92 17.70 12.21
C ALA A 437 -14.54 17.16 13.58
N LEU A 438 -13.77 16.07 13.61
CA LEU A 438 -13.09 15.57 14.82
C LEU A 438 -11.63 16.00 14.76
N ILE A 439 -11.15 16.67 15.79
CA ILE A 439 -9.85 17.34 15.81
C ILE A 439 -9.03 16.92 17.03
N VAL A 440 -7.77 16.54 16.76
CA VAL A 440 -6.75 16.37 17.80
C VAL A 440 -5.93 17.66 17.91
N LYS A 441 -6.02 18.30 19.07
CA LYS A 441 -5.30 19.55 19.33
C LYS A 441 -3.78 19.34 19.48
N GLY A 442 -2.99 20.23 18.92
CA GLY A 442 -1.56 20.38 19.21
C GLY A 442 -1.28 21.50 20.19
N LYS A 443 -2.15 22.53 20.21
CA LYS A 443 -2.16 23.67 21.14
C LYS A 443 -3.60 24.00 21.50
N GLU A 444 -3.79 24.78 22.58
CA GLU A 444 -5.14 25.25 22.93
C GLU A 444 -5.73 26.10 21.78
N ILE A 445 -6.94 25.75 21.40
CA ILE A 445 -7.73 26.43 20.37
C ILE A 445 -9.22 26.15 20.64
N SER A 446 -10.07 27.10 20.37
CA SER A 446 -11.53 26.96 20.47
C SER A 446 -12.15 26.53 19.12
N SER A 447 -13.37 26.00 19.18
CA SER A 447 -14.14 25.64 17.96
C SER A 447 -14.53 26.89 17.14
N GLU A 448 -14.67 28.04 17.79
CA GLU A 448 -14.96 29.33 17.13
C GLU A 448 -13.75 29.80 16.30
N GLU A 449 -12.55 29.76 16.88
CA GLU A 449 -11.30 30.12 16.16
C GLU A 449 -11.07 29.21 14.96
N ILE A 450 -11.33 27.90 15.09
CA ILE A 450 -11.24 26.96 13.98
C ILE A 450 -12.27 27.28 12.89
N ARG A 451 -13.50 27.60 13.28
CA ARG A 451 -14.55 27.96 12.33
C ARG A 451 -14.20 29.25 11.58
N ASP A 452 -13.70 30.27 12.28
CA ASP A 452 -13.25 31.51 11.67
C ASP A 452 -12.07 31.30 10.72
N TYR A 453 -11.16 30.41 11.08
CA TYR A 453 -10.06 30.01 10.20
C TYR A 453 -10.57 29.32 8.95
N CYS A 454 -11.50 28.37 9.07
CA CYS A 454 -12.15 27.72 7.93
C CYS A 454 -12.91 28.71 7.05
N MET A 455 -13.64 29.66 7.65
CA MET A 455 -14.39 30.69 6.92
C MET A 455 -13.50 31.60 6.06
N LYS A 456 -12.24 31.81 6.47
CA LYS A 456 -11.26 32.59 5.68
C LYS A 456 -10.65 31.82 4.53
N ASN A 457 -10.64 30.49 4.60
CA ASN A 457 -9.89 29.62 3.66
C ASN A 457 -10.77 28.70 2.82
N LEU A 458 -12.08 28.60 3.14
CA LEU A 458 -13.04 27.71 2.47
C LEU A 458 -14.33 28.47 2.12
N ALA A 459 -15.01 27.99 1.08
CA ALA A 459 -16.37 28.42 0.81
C ALA A 459 -17.29 28.06 2.00
N LYS A 460 -18.27 28.91 2.30
CA LYS A 460 -19.13 28.80 3.49
C LYS A 460 -19.81 27.44 3.66
N PHE A 461 -20.24 26.82 2.56
CA PHE A 461 -20.88 25.50 2.59
C PHE A 461 -19.94 24.34 2.91
N LYS A 462 -18.62 24.53 2.83
CA LYS A 462 -17.58 23.56 3.18
C LYS A 462 -17.16 23.64 4.66
N VAL A 463 -17.49 24.74 5.35
CA VAL A 463 -17.09 24.94 6.74
C VAL A 463 -17.86 23.97 7.64
N PRO A 464 -17.15 23.15 8.46
CA PRO A 464 -17.81 22.22 9.37
C PRO A 464 -18.76 22.96 10.34
N THR A 465 -20.00 22.47 10.43
CA THR A 465 -20.98 23.04 11.38
C THR A 465 -20.76 22.49 12.78
N GLU A 466 -20.27 21.26 12.90
CA GLU A 466 -19.91 20.65 14.19
C GLU A 466 -18.40 20.44 14.27
N ILE A 467 -17.79 20.88 15.37
CA ILE A 467 -16.37 20.73 15.65
C ILE A 467 -16.22 20.14 17.04
N HIS A 468 -15.61 18.95 17.10
CA HIS A 468 -15.40 18.19 18.33
C HIS A 468 -13.93 17.91 18.53
N PHE A 469 -13.46 18.03 19.76
CA PHE A 469 -12.09 17.72 20.14
C PHE A 469 -12.02 16.31 20.71
N ILE A 470 -11.03 15.55 20.26
CA ILE A 470 -10.78 14.17 20.71
C ILE A 470 -9.29 14.01 21.02
N ASP A 471 -8.95 13.02 21.85
CA ASP A 471 -7.56 12.75 22.24
C ASP A 471 -6.75 12.12 21.13
N SER A 472 -7.36 11.25 20.32
CA SER A 472 -6.69 10.57 19.20
C SER A 472 -7.68 10.16 18.14
N ILE A 473 -7.23 10.07 16.87
CA ILE A 473 -8.00 9.51 15.76
C ILE A 473 -7.63 8.03 15.60
N PRO A 474 -8.59 7.10 15.77
CA PRO A 474 -8.35 5.68 15.55
C PRO A 474 -7.89 5.40 14.12
N LYS A 475 -6.83 4.61 14.00
CA LYS A 475 -6.25 4.20 12.72
C LYS A 475 -6.28 2.69 12.62
N GLY A 476 -6.61 2.17 11.45
CA GLY A 476 -6.53 0.75 11.17
C GLY A 476 -5.08 0.25 11.09
N ASP A 477 -4.90 -1.05 10.88
CA ASP A 477 -3.58 -1.73 10.84
C ASP A 477 -2.60 -1.19 9.79
N THR A 478 -3.12 -0.53 8.77
CA THR A 478 -2.33 0.14 7.73
C THR A 478 -1.88 1.55 8.09
N GLY A 479 -2.26 2.05 9.29
CA GLY A 479 -2.09 3.45 9.67
C GLY A 479 -3.16 4.39 9.10
N LYS A 480 -4.09 3.89 8.29
CA LYS A 480 -5.17 4.69 7.68
C LYS A 480 -6.32 4.89 8.65
N ILE A 481 -6.95 6.07 8.58
CA ILE A 481 -8.12 6.42 9.38
C ILE A 481 -9.32 5.54 8.99
N ASP A 482 -9.93 4.86 9.96
CA ASP A 482 -11.19 4.15 9.76
C ASP A 482 -12.38 5.12 9.91
N ARG A 483 -12.64 5.88 8.84
CA ARG A 483 -13.72 6.87 8.77
C ARG A 483 -15.10 6.26 9.02
N LYS A 484 -15.31 5.00 8.61
CA LYS A 484 -16.61 4.33 8.73
C LYS A 484 -16.94 4.08 10.20
N THR A 485 -16.01 3.50 10.92
CA THR A 485 -16.16 3.23 12.36
C THR A 485 -16.26 4.54 13.14
N LEU A 486 -15.41 5.52 12.85
CA LEU A 486 -15.47 6.86 13.46
C LEU A 486 -16.83 7.53 13.28
N LYS A 487 -17.31 7.61 12.03
CA LYS A 487 -18.64 8.19 11.75
C LYS A 487 -19.75 7.44 12.48
N SER A 488 -19.71 6.10 12.48
CA SER A 488 -20.75 5.30 13.15
C SER A 488 -20.75 5.46 14.67
N THR A 489 -19.59 5.56 15.30
CA THR A 489 -19.45 5.82 16.75
C THR A 489 -19.95 7.23 17.08
N PHE A 490 -19.51 8.23 16.34
CA PHE A 490 -19.93 9.61 16.50
C PHE A 490 -21.46 9.78 16.38
N MET A 491 -22.08 9.14 15.38
CA MET A 491 -23.54 9.21 15.20
C MET A 491 -24.29 8.58 16.35
N LYS A 492 -23.81 7.45 16.90
CA LYS A 492 -24.43 6.82 18.08
C LYS A 492 -24.35 7.73 19.32
N GLU A 493 -23.20 8.36 19.55
CA GLU A 493 -23.01 9.29 20.68
C GLU A 493 -23.90 10.52 20.52
N ARG A 494 -24.01 11.06 19.31
CA ARG A 494 -24.86 12.21 18.97
C ARG A 494 -26.35 11.90 19.19
N ASP A 495 -26.81 10.72 18.81
CA ASP A 495 -28.22 10.31 18.95
C ASP A 495 -28.59 10.01 20.41
N MET A 496 -27.62 9.83 21.31
CA MET A 496 -27.79 9.60 22.73
C MET A 496 -27.68 10.89 23.58
N ALA A 497 -27.16 11.98 23.01
CA ALA A 497 -26.98 13.29 23.66
C ALA A 497 -28.16 14.23 23.38
#